data_720ac828016027f6674177ee0e992496
#
_entry.id   720ac828016027f6674177ee0e992496
#
_cell.length_a   1.000
_cell.length_b   1.000
_cell.length_c   1.000
_cell.angle_alpha   90.00
_cell.angle_beta   90.00
_cell.angle_gamma   90.00
#
_symmetry.space_group_name_H-M   'P 1'
#
loop_
_entity.id
_entity.type
_entity.pdbx_description
1 polymer ?
#
loop_
_entity_poly.entity_id
_entity_poly.type
_entity_poly.pdbx_seq_one_letter_code
_entity_poly.pdbx_strand_id
1 'polypeptide(L)'
;MFKRSSGVLAHVTSLPSPHGVGTMGRTACEFIDFLADAHQTYWQVLPLGHTGFGDSPYQCFSAAAGNPYLIDMDLLVEYGLLTADEVRSGDFNASPDVADFEQLADTRWPLFRKAYSRVTPEMKAAIADFTEENREWLPDYALFMALKEEKYHHAPVYMWPEKDVRDRRPEALARVTEELRGEIDFRIFLQYICLLYTSDAADE
;
A
#
# COMPACT_ATOMS: atom_id res chain seq x y z
N MET A 1 15.08 -17.95 -29.29
CA MET A 1 15.82 -18.82 -28.36
C MET A 1 16.01 -18.07 -27.07
N PHE A 2 15.50 -18.56 -25.93
CA PHE A 2 15.65 -17.83 -24.67
C PHE A 2 17.11 -17.87 -24.21
N LYS A 3 17.66 -16.70 -23.81
CA LYS A 3 18.99 -16.61 -23.21
C LYS A 3 18.94 -17.24 -21.83
N ARG A 4 19.94 -18.09 -21.51
CA ARG A 4 20.06 -18.64 -20.14
C ARG A 4 20.31 -17.50 -19.17
N SER A 5 19.53 -17.43 -18.10
CA SER A 5 19.58 -16.40 -17.07
C SER A 5 19.32 -17.01 -15.70
N SER A 6 19.68 -16.30 -14.66
CA SER A 6 19.44 -16.66 -13.26
C SER A 6 18.77 -15.51 -12.52
N GLY A 7 18.15 -15.80 -11.40
CA GLY A 7 17.50 -14.80 -10.55
C GLY A 7 17.27 -15.33 -9.14
N VAL A 8 16.83 -14.43 -8.28
CA VAL A 8 16.48 -14.73 -6.89
C VAL A 8 14.99 -14.52 -6.70
N LEU A 9 14.34 -15.46 -6.03
CA LEU A 9 12.96 -15.29 -5.55
C LEU A 9 13.03 -14.85 -4.09
N ALA A 10 12.62 -13.61 -3.83
CA ALA A 10 12.50 -13.07 -2.47
C ALA A 10 11.38 -12.03 -2.47
N HIS A 11 10.42 -12.15 -1.55
CA HIS A 11 9.38 -11.12 -1.45
C HIS A 11 9.92 -9.86 -0.78
N VAL A 12 9.42 -8.69 -1.20
CA VAL A 12 9.86 -7.39 -0.65
C VAL A 12 9.75 -7.35 0.87
N THR A 13 8.66 -7.88 1.43
CA THR A 13 8.43 -7.93 2.88
C THR A 13 9.49 -8.73 3.65
N SER A 14 10.29 -9.56 2.97
CA SER A 14 11.38 -10.35 3.58
C SER A 14 12.71 -9.58 3.62
N LEU A 15 12.78 -8.39 3.04
CA LEU A 15 13.96 -7.54 3.14
C LEU A 15 14.09 -6.98 4.57
N PRO A 16 15.32 -6.80 5.08
CA PRO A 16 15.51 -6.19 6.39
C PRO A 16 15.00 -4.76 6.43
N SER A 17 14.34 -4.39 7.52
CA SER A 17 13.81 -3.04 7.72
C SER A 17 13.75 -2.71 9.22
N PRO A 18 14.07 -1.48 9.62
CA PRO A 18 13.86 -1.03 11.00
C PRO A 18 12.38 -0.83 11.34
N HIS A 19 11.48 -0.92 10.34
CA HIS A 19 10.05 -0.63 10.47
C HIS A 19 9.19 -1.90 10.41
N GLY A 20 9.76 -3.05 10.86
CA GLY A 20 9.07 -4.31 11.12
C GLY A 20 8.73 -5.16 9.89
N VAL A 21 8.83 -4.61 8.68
CA VAL A 21 8.60 -5.32 7.42
C VAL A 21 9.39 -4.65 6.30
N GLY A 22 9.91 -5.44 5.36
CA GLY A 22 10.57 -4.91 4.18
C GLY A 22 9.62 -4.05 3.32
N THR A 23 10.14 -2.97 2.77
CA THR A 23 9.40 -1.96 2.01
C THR A 23 10.04 -1.70 0.64
N MET A 24 9.33 -1.01 -0.23
CA MET A 24 9.84 -0.53 -1.52
C MET A 24 10.68 0.75 -1.35
N GLY A 25 11.55 0.79 -0.33
CA GLY A 25 12.43 1.89 -0.02
C GLY A 25 13.89 1.60 -0.36
N ARG A 26 14.80 2.28 0.34
CA ARG A 26 16.25 2.19 0.12
C ARG A 26 16.77 0.75 0.12
N THR A 27 16.33 -0.09 1.06
CA THR A 27 16.79 -1.50 1.14
C THR A 27 16.42 -2.30 -0.10
N ALA A 28 15.28 -1.99 -0.76
CA ALA A 28 14.93 -2.65 -2.00
C ALA A 28 15.87 -2.23 -3.14
N CYS A 29 16.25 -0.96 -3.22
CA CYS A 29 17.25 -0.48 -4.18
C CYS A 29 18.61 -1.12 -3.92
N GLU A 30 19.08 -1.14 -2.68
CA GLU A 30 20.35 -1.80 -2.29
C GLU A 30 20.34 -3.30 -2.62
N PHE A 31 19.19 -3.96 -2.51
CA PHE A 31 19.06 -5.35 -2.90
C PHE A 31 19.12 -5.55 -4.42
N ILE A 32 18.57 -4.61 -5.20
CA ILE A 32 18.70 -4.63 -6.67
C ILE A 32 20.17 -4.47 -7.07
N ASP A 33 20.89 -3.52 -6.46
CA ASP A 33 22.33 -3.32 -6.70
C ASP A 33 23.13 -4.58 -6.37
N PHE A 34 22.86 -5.18 -5.21
CA PHE A 34 23.48 -6.46 -4.81
C PHE A 34 23.22 -7.57 -5.84
N LEU A 35 22.00 -7.68 -6.36
CA LEU A 35 21.67 -8.68 -7.39
C LEU A 35 22.41 -8.41 -8.71
N ALA A 36 22.54 -7.14 -9.09
CA ALA A 36 23.28 -6.73 -10.27
C ALA A 36 24.78 -7.08 -10.14
N ASP A 37 25.40 -6.77 -9.00
CA ASP A 37 26.79 -7.12 -8.68
C ASP A 37 27.01 -8.63 -8.65
N ALA A 38 26.02 -9.39 -8.17
CA ALA A 38 26.01 -10.86 -8.19
C ALA A 38 25.68 -11.46 -9.57
N HIS A 39 25.58 -10.62 -10.63
CA HIS A 39 25.23 -11.01 -11.99
C HIS A 39 23.91 -11.75 -12.12
N GLN A 40 22.94 -11.46 -11.25
CA GLN A 40 21.58 -11.97 -11.38
C GLN A 40 20.82 -11.11 -12.41
N THR A 41 19.94 -11.76 -13.18
CA THR A 41 19.17 -11.07 -14.24
C THR A 41 17.76 -10.70 -13.75
N TYR A 42 17.24 -11.45 -12.79
CA TYR A 42 15.86 -11.32 -12.33
C TYR A 42 15.77 -11.31 -10.80
N TRP A 43 14.96 -10.39 -10.31
CA TRP A 43 14.38 -10.49 -8.98
C TRP A 43 12.91 -10.88 -9.13
N GLN A 44 12.57 -12.09 -8.69
CA GLN A 44 11.19 -12.56 -8.67
C GLN A 44 10.55 -12.24 -7.33
N VAL A 45 9.44 -11.51 -7.36
CA VAL A 45 8.62 -11.19 -6.18
C VAL A 45 7.30 -11.95 -6.24
N LEU A 46 6.63 -12.09 -5.09
CA LEU A 46 5.23 -12.52 -5.01
C LEU A 46 4.32 -11.33 -5.34
N PRO A 47 3.00 -11.54 -5.57
CA PRO A 47 2.09 -10.44 -5.81
C PRO A 47 2.20 -9.32 -4.77
N LEU A 48 2.27 -8.07 -5.23
CA LEU A 48 2.49 -6.87 -4.40
C LEU A 48 1.18 -6.15 -4.01
N GLY A 49 0.04 -6.77 -4.29
CA GLY A 49 -1.26 -6.18 -4.02
C GLY A 49 -1.64 -6.19 -2.54
N HIS A 50 -2.61 -5.34 -2.19
CA HIS A 50 -3.15 -5.24 -0.84
C HIS A 50 -3.78 -6.56 -0.39
N THR A 51 -3.24 -7.17 0.65
CA THR A 51 -3.64 -8.48 1.18
C THR A 51 -4.85 -8.37 2.11
N GLY A 52 -5.55 -9.49 2.26
CA GLY A 52 -6.65 -9.65 3.19
C GLY A 52 -6.28 -10.43 4.45
N PHE A 53 -7.26 -11.09 5.02
CA PHE A 53 -7.07 -11.94 6.20
C PHE A 53 -6.01 -13.01 5.95
N GLY A 54 -5.05 -13.12 6.87
CA GLY A 54 -3.95 -14.09 6.80
C GLY A 54 -2.76 -13.63 5.96
N ASP A 55 -2.75 -12.38 5.51
CA ASP A 55 -1.61 -11.69 4.86
C ASP A 55 -0.96 -12.43 3.69
N SER A 56 -1.73 -13.36 3.07
CA SER A 56 -1.26 -14.11 1.92
C SER A 56 -1.17 -13.21 0.68
N PRO A 57 0.01 -13.09 0.04
CA PRO A 57 0.19 -12.30 -1.17
C PRO A 57 -0.66 -12.80 -2.34
N TYR A 58 -1.16 -14.04 -2.29
CA TYR A 58 -2.04 -14.61 -3.31
C TYR A 58 -3.54 -14.28 -3.11
N GLN A 59 -3.89 -13.59 -2.03
CA GLN A 59 -5.26 -13.20 -1.69
C GLN A 59 -5.43 -11.67 -1.73
N CYS A 60 -4.95 -11.04 -2.81
CA CYS A 60 -5.08 -9.60 -3.00
C CYS A 60 -6.52 -9.20 -3.33
N PHE A 61 -6.94 -8.03 -2.82
CA PHE A 61 -8.26 -7.45 -3.13
C PHE A 61 -8.34 -6.87 -4.54
N SER A 62 -7.21 -6.50 -5.12
CA SER A 62 -7.11 -5.91 -6.46
C SER A 62 -5.80 -6.33 -7.12
N ALA A 63 -5.84 -6.52 -8.44
CA ALA A 63 -4.65 -6.77 -9.23
C ALA A 63 -3.86 -5.47 -9.54
N ALA A 64 -4.49 -4.31 -9.39
CA ALA A 64 -3.89 -3.01 -9.69
C ALA A 64 -3.41 -2.25 -8.45
N ALA A 65 -4.07 -2.49 -7.29
CA ALA A 65 -3.75 -1.76 -6.06
C ALA A 65 -2.49 -2.31 -5.38
N GLY A 66 -1.60 -1.40 -4.99
CA GLY A 66 -0.42 -1.72 -4.20
C GLY A 66 -0.76 -2.00 -2.72
N ASN A 67 0.13 -2.74 -2.06
CA ASN A 67 0.00 -3.04 -0.63
C ASN A 67 0.55 -1.87 0.22
N PRO A 68 -0.28 -1.21 1.06
CA PRO A 68 0.19 -0.12 1.92
C PRO A 68 1.32 -0.51 2.88
N TYR A 69 1.48 -1.79 3.21
CA TYR A 69 2.64 -2.25 4.00
C TYR A 69 3.97 -2.10 3.28
N LEU A 70 3.99 -1.94 1.96
CA LEU A 70 5.21 -1.70 1.18
C LEU A 70 5.63 -0.21 1.14
N ILE A 71 4.81 0.70 1.65
CA ILE A 71 5.16 2.13 1.79
C ILE A 71 6.30 2.25 2.79
N ASP A 72 7.38 2.89 2.41
CA ASP A 72 8.52 3.13 3.26
C ASP A 72 8.30 4.33 4.20
N MET A 73 8.64 4.18 5.49
CA MET A 73 8.44 5.23 6.48
C MET A 73 9.46 6.36 6.33
N ASP A 74 10.71 6.03 5.95
CA ASP A 74 11.76 7.04 5.75
C ASP A 74 11.42 7.95 4.57
N LEU A 75 10.80 7.39 3.53
CA LEU A 75 10.34 8.17 2.39
C LEU A 75 9.20 9.14 2.77
N LEU A 76 8.31 8.77 3.68
CA LEU A 76 7.32 9.73 4.22
C LEU A 76 7.97 10.87 5.00
N VAL A 77 9.13 10.61 5.62
CA VAL A 77 9.93 11.67 6.26
C VAL A 77 10.60 12.57 5.21
N GLU A 78 11.17 12.00 4.17
CA GLU A 78 11.78 12.75 3.05
C GLU A 78 10.78 13.66 2.35
N TYR A 79 9.54 13.25 2.20
CA TYR A 79 8.44 14.10 1.67
C TYR A 79 7.87 15.11 2.67
N GLY A 80 8.38 15.15 3.90
CA GLY A 80 7.90 16.07 4.94
C GLY A 80 6.50 15.72 5.48
N LEU A 81 5.98 14.53 5.17
CA LEU A 81 4.69 14.05 5.65
C LEU A 81 4.76 13.50 7.08
N LEU A 82 5.94 13.00 7.49
CA LEU A 82 6.25 12.60 8.85
C LEU A 82 7.55 13.26 9.31
N THR A 83 7.80 13.24 10.61
CA THR A 83 9.11 13.55 11.17
C THR A 83 9.84 12.27 11.57
N ALA A 84 11.17 12.30 11.58
CA ALA A 84 11.96 11.15 12.02
C ALA A 84 11.65 10.74 13.48
N ASP A 85 11.26 11.70 14.34
CA ASP A 85 10.87 11.40 15.73
C ASP A 85 9.54 10.65 15.81
N GLU A 86 8.59 11.00 14.96
CA GLU A 86 7.31 10.29 14.88
C GLU A 86 7.50 8.84 14.43
N VAL A 87 8.34 8.62 13.43
CA VAL A 87 8.66 7.26 12.97
C VAL A 87 9.40 6.49 14.07
N ARG A 88 10.43 7.09 14.70
CA ARG A 88 11.17 6.44 15.78
C ARG A 88 10.33 6.10 17.01
N SER A 89 9.26 6.83 17.26
CA SER A 89 8.33 6.55 18.36
C SER A 89 7.36 5.41 18.11
N GLY A 90 7.28 4.93 16.87
CA GLY A 90 6.44 3.79 16.49
C GLY A 90 6.99 2.47 17.02
N ASP A 91 6.11 1.62 17.53
CA ASP A 91 6.44 0.24 17.91
C ASP A 91 6.22 -0.69 16.72
N PHE A 92 7.26 -0.90 15.90
CA PHE A 92 7.20 -1.71 14.70
C PHE A 92 7.49 -3.20 14.95
N ASN A 93 7.55 -3.65 16.19
CA ASN A 93 7.98 -4.99 16.57
C ASN A 93 9.37 -5.34 15.98
N ALA A 94 10.40 -5.02 16.73
CA ALA A 94 11.79 -5.16 16.29
C ALA A 94 12.31 -6.62 16.22
N SER A 95 11.45 -7.62 16.00
CA SER A 95 11.91 -8.98 15.71
C SER A 95 12.50 -9.02 14.30
N PRO A 96 13.79 -9.36 14.14
CA PRO A 96 14.39 -9.46 12.80
C PRO A 96 13.87 -10.67 12.01
N ASP A 97 13.20 -11.60 12.66
CA ASP A 97 12.86 -12.91 12.09
C ASP A 97 11.38 -13.05 11.72
N VAL A 98 10.52 -12.16 12.21
CA VAL A 98 9.05 -12.26 12.03
C VAL A 98 8.42 -10.88 11.81
N ALA A 99 7.69 -10.73 10.72
CA ALA A 99 6.79 -9.58 10.54
C ALA A 99 5.46 -9.86 11.27
N ASP A 100 5.13 -9.02 12.24
CA ASP A 100 3.84 -9.06 12.94
C ASP A 100 2.89 -8.04 12.30
N PHE A 101 2.04 -8.51 11.39
CA PHE A 101 1.15 -7.63 10.64
C PHE A 101 0.06 -6.98 11.50
N GLU A 102 -0.35 -7.60 12.61
CA GLU A 102 -1.30 -7.00 13.55
C GLU A 102 -0.66 -5.79 14.25
N GLN A 103 0.52 -5.97 14.84
CA GLN A 103 1.30 -4.88 15.44
C GLN A 103 1.64 -3.79 14.42
N LEU A 104 1.98 -4.17 13.19
CA LEU A 104 2.27 -3.22 12.11
C LEU A 104 1.03 -2.41 11.72
N ALA A 105 -0.15 -3.00 11.70
CA ALA A 105 -1.39 -2.26 11.45
C ALA A 105 -1.61 -1.20 12.52
N ASP A 106 -1.50 -1.57 13.80
CA ASP A 106 -1.69 -0.67 14.94
C ASP A 106 -0.70 0.49 14.95
N THR A 107 0.51 0.28 14.44
CA THR A 107 1.56 1.31 14.39
C THR A 107 1.49 2.16 13.12
N ARG A 108 1.36 1.53 11.94
CA ARG A 108 1.49 2.21 10.64
C ARG A 108 0.25 3.00 10.25
N TRP A 109 -0.95 2.50 10.56
CA TRP A 109 -2.20 3.20 10.20
C TRP A 109 -2.31 4.59 10.85
N PRO A 110 -2.04 4.79 12.17
CA PRO A 110 -1.98 6.12 12.76
C PRO A 110 -0.94 7.04 12.12
N LEU A 111 0.24 6.51 11.74
CA LEU A 111 1.26 7.28 11.04
C LEU A 111 0.80 7.68 9.62
N PHE A 112 0.17 6.79 8.89
CA PHE A 112 -0.42 7.12 7.58
C PHE A 112 -1.51 8.18 7.69
N ARG A 113 -2.38 8.12 8.71
CA ARG A 113 -3.39 9.16 8.98
C ARG A 113 -2.72 10.51 9.26
N LYS A 114 -1.65 10.51 10.04
CA LYS A 114 -0.88 11.71 10.33
C LYS A 114 -0.22 12.27 9.06
N ALA A 115 0.40 11.43 8.24
CA ALA A 115 0.96 11.81 6.96
C ALA A 115 -0.12 12.43 6.04
N TYR A 116 -1.28 11.78 5.94
CA TYR A 116 -2.41 12.29 5.15
C TYR A 116 -2.88 13.68 5.61
N SER A 117 -2.89 13.94 6.92
CA SER A 117 -3.29 15.26 7.45
C SER A 117 -2.34 16.40 7.05
N ARG A 118 -1.15 16.09 6.53
CA ARG A 118 -0.11 17.04 6.10
C ARG A 118 0.02 17.19 4.59
N VAL A 119 -0.88 16.58 3.84
CA VAL A 119 -0.89 16.68 2.38
C VAL A 119 -1.04 18.14 1.96
N THR A 120 -0.07 18.63 1.17
CA THR A 120 -0.05 20.02 0.69
C THR A 120 -1.04 20.24 -0.46
N PRO A 121 -1.38 21.49 -0.81
CA PRO A 121 -2.22 21.78 -1.98
C PRO A 121 -1.63 21.22 -3.28
N GLU A 122 -0.32 21.28 -3.45
CA GLU A 122 0.40 20.76 -4.62
C GLU A 122 0.26 19.23 -4.71
N MET A 123 0.45 18.54 -3.58
CA MET A 123 0.27 17.10 -3.51
C MET A 123 -1.20 16.69 -3.74
N LYS A 124 -2.17 17.50 -3.28
CA LYS A 124 -3.59 17.26 -3.58
C LYS A 124 -3.87 17.33 -5.08
N ALA A 125 -3.25 18.26 -5.79
CA ALA A 125 -3.36 18.34 -7.25
C ALA A 125 -2.78 17.09 -7.91
N ALA A 126 -1.59 16.65 -7.52
CA ALA A 126 -0.95 15.43 -8.03
C ALA A 126 -1.79 14.17 -7.73
N ILE A 127 -2.40 14.07 -6.54
CA ILE A 127 -3.33 12.98 -6.19
C ILE A 127 -4.57 13.02 -7.10
N ALA A 128 -5.08 14.20 -7.44
CA ALA A 128 -6.23 14.33 -8.34
C ALA A 128 -5.87 13.86 -9.76
N ASP A 129 -4.71 14.26 -10.29
CA ASP A 129 -4.20 13.81 -11.58
C ASP A 129 -4.00 12.29 -11.59
N PHE A 130 -3.36 11.74 -10.57
CA PHE A 130 -3.20 10.28 -10.39
C PHE A 130 -4.55 9.56 -10.34
N THR A 131 -5.56 10.15 -9.69
CA THR A 131 -6.90 9.57 -9.60
C THR A 131 -7.57 9.52 -10.96
N GLU A 132 -7.41 10.57 -11.78
CA GLU A 132 -7.97 10.61 -13.13
C GLU A 132 -7.24 9.62 -14.06
N GLU A 133 -5.93 9.50 -13.96
CA GLU A 133 -5.14 8.51 -14.72
C GLU A 133 -5.54 7.07 -14.39
N ASN A 134 -5.95 6.82 -13.14
CA ASN A 134 -6.34 5.50 -12.62
C ASN A 134 -7.85 5.34 -12.41
N ARG A 135 -8.67 6.15 -13.06
CA ARG A 135 -10.14 6.22 -12.88
C ARG A 135 -10.88 4.92 -13.10
N GLU A 136 -10.29 3.98 -13.85
CA GLU A 136 -10.92 2.70 -14.19
C GLU A 136 -10.95 1.72 -13.01
N TRP A 137 -10.07 1.89 -12.02
CA TRP A 137 -9.99 0.96 -10.89
C TRP A 137 -9.92 1.64 -9.52
N LEU A 138 -9.21 2.77 -9.40
CA LEU A 138 -8.85 3.38 -8.11
C LEU A 138 -10.05 3.86 -7.29
N PRO A 139 -11.04 4.55 -7.86
CA PRO A 139 -12.23 4.98 -7.11
C PRO A 139 -13.04 3.80 -6.56
N ASP A 140 -13.20 2.75 -7.37
CA ASP A 140 -13.92 1.53 -6.96
C ASP A 140 -13.18 0.77 -5.87
N TYR A 141 -11.86 0.64 -5.99
CA TYR A 141 -11.01 0.04 -4.96
C TYR A 141 -11.07 0.82 -3.64
N ALA A 142 -10.92 2.16 -3.70
CA ALA A 142 -10.95 3.02 -2.54
C ALA A 142 -12.30 2.95 -1.80
N LEU A 143 -13.41 3.00 -2.54
CA LEU A 143 -14.76 2.81 -2.00
C LEU A 143 -14.92 1.42 -1.38
N PHE A 144 -14.47 0.37 -2.07
CA PHE A 144 -14.54 -1.00 -1.55
C PHE A 144 -13.80 -1.14 -0.22
N MET A 145 -12.57 -0.60 -0.12
CA MET A 145 -11.77 -0.67 1.10
C MET A 145 -12.38 0.16 2.24
N ALA A 146 -12.89 1.36 1.95
CA ALA A 146 -13.61 2.17 2.92
C ALA A 146 -14.86 1.45 3.47
N LEU A 147 -15.66 0.85 2.60
CA LEU A 147 -16.81 0.04 3.00
C LEU A 147 -16.39 -1.17 3.85
N LYS A 148 -15.40 -1.92 3.38
CA LYS A 148 -14.95 -3.14 4.01
C LYS A 148 -14.39 -2.91 5.41
N GLU A 149 -13.53 -1.92 5.58
CA GLU A 149 -12.82 -1.71 6.83
C GLU A 149 -13.62 -0.83 7.81
N GLU A 150 -14.11 0.32 7.38
CA GLU A 150 -14.76 1.28 8.27
C GLU A 150 -16.24 0.94 8.51
N LYS A 151 -16.99 0.63 7.46
CA LYS A 151 -18.45 0.44 7.59
C LYS A 151 -18.81 -0.98 7.99
N TYR A 152 -18.12 -1.98 7.47
CA TYR A 152 -18.48 -3.38 7.65
C TYR A 152 -17.43 -4.20 8.42
N HIS A 153 -16.46 -3.54 9.07
CA HIS A 153 -15.51 -4.12 10.01
C HIS A 153 -14.88 -5.43 9.51
N HIS A 154 -14.28 -5.36 8.32
CA HIS A 154 -13.61 -6.46 7.60
C HIS A 154 -14.51 -7.63 7.18
N ALA A 155 -15.83 -7.53 7.35
CA ALA A 155 -16.76 -8.58 6.92
C ALA A 155 -16.63 -8.86 5.41
N PRO A 156 -16.74 -10.10 4.96
CA PRO A 156 -16.81 -10.41 3.54
C PRO A 156 -18.08 -9.82 2.90
N VAL A 157 -18.02 -9.46 1.61
CA VAL A 157 -19.08 -8.73 0.90
C VAL A 157 -20.45 -9.40 1.03
N TYR A 158 -20.48 -10.73 0.94
CA TYR A 158 -21.74 -11.49 1.03
C TYR A 158 -22.43 -11.38 2.40
N MET A 159 -21.73 -10.94 3.44
CA MET A 159 -22.25 -10.69 4.79
C MET A 159 -22.65 -9.23 5.04
N TRP A 160 -22.37 -8.31 4.12
CA TRP A 160 -22.77 -6.92 4.31
C TRP A 160 -24.29 -6.81 4.39
N PRO A 161 -24.87 -6.09 5.36
CA PRO A 161 -26.32 -6.06 5.56
C PRO A 161 -27.07 -5.31 4.45
N GLU A 162 -26.45 -4.29 3.85
CA GLU A 162 -27.06 -3.44 2.83
C GLU A 162 -27.01 -4.12 1.46
N LYS A 163 -28.13 -4.77 1.08
CA LYS A 163 -28.21 -5.48 -0.21
C LYS A 163 -27.97 -4.59 -1.40
N ASP A 164 -28.48 -3.36 -1.40
CA ASP A 164 -28.35 -2.43 -2.53
C ASP A 164 -26.89 -1.96 -2.72
N VAL A 165 -26.10 -1.88 -1.64
CA VAL A 165 -24.65 -1.64 -1.73
C VAL A 165 -23.93 -2.85 -2.32
N ARG A 166 -24.27 -4.07 -1.87
CA ARG A 166 -23.72 -5.31 -2.44
C ARG A 166 -24.04 -5.47 -3.92
N ASP A 167 -25.27 -5.13 -4.32
CA ASP A 167 -25.75 -5.20 -5.69
C ASP A 167 -25.25 -4.01 -6.54
N ARG A 168 -24.44 -3.11 -5.95
CA ARG A 168 -23.86 -1.92 -6.60
C ARG A 168 -24.93 -0.99 -7.22
N ARG A 169 -26.06 -0.78 -6.55
CA ARG A 169 -27.11 0.14 -7.00
C ARG A 169 -26.57 1.57 -7.02
N PRO A 170 -26.76 2.33 -8.14
CA PRO A 170 -26.14 3.66 -8.27
C PRO A 170 -26.48 4.62 -7.12
N GLU A 171 -27.74 4.67 -6.66
CA GLU A 171 -28.17 5.54 -5.56
C GLU A 171 -27.53 5.13 -4.23
N ALA A 172 -27.40 3.82 -3.97
CA ALA A 172 -26.76 3.31 -2.78
C ALA A 172 -25.24 3.61 -2.80
N LEU A 173 -24.59 3.42 -3.95
CA LEU A 173 -23.17 3.77 -4.09
C LEU A 173 -22.94 5.27 -3.92
N ALA A 174 -23.77 6.13 -4.54
CA ALA A 174 -23.65 7.59 -4.39
C ALA A 174 -23.78 8.00 -2.91
N ARG A 175 -24.74 7.44 -2.18
CA ARG A 175 -24.93 7.70 -0.76
C ARG A 175 -23.71 7.30 0.08
N VAL A 176 -23.21 6.06 -0.07
CA VAL A 176 -22.08 5.58 0.74
C VAL A 176 -20.77 6.25 0.33
N THR A 177 -20.62 6.68 -0.92
CA THR A 177 -19.48 7.48 -1.36
C THR A 177 -19.44 8.83 -0.66
N GLU A 178 -20.58 9.49 -0.52
CA GLU A 178 -20.64 10.76 0.23
C GLU A 178 -20.43 10.54 1.73
N GLU A 179 -21.02 9.49 2.31
CA GLU A 179 -20.86 9.11 3.70
C GLU A 179 -19.38 8.83 4.06
N LEU A 180 -18.64 8.17 3.17
CA LEU A 180 -17.27 7.69 3.43
C LEU A 180 -16.20 8.51 2.67
N ARG A 181 -16.53 9.69 2.17
CA ARG A 181 -15.63 10.51 1.34
C ARG A 181 -14.22 10.65 1.92
N GLY A 182 -14.11 11.01 3.20
CA GLY A 182 -12.82 11.16 3.87
C GLY A 182 -11.98 9.87 3.91
N GLU A 183 -12.64 8.72 4.06
CA GLU A 183 -11.99 7.42 4.03
C GLU A 183 -11.55 7.04 2.62
N ILE A 184 -12.38 7.31 1.63
CA ILE A 184 -12.07 7.10 0.21
C ILE A 184 -10.84 7.93 -0.17
N ASP A 185 -10.84 9.21 0.16
CA ASP A 185 -9.72 10.12 -0.12
C ASP A 185 -8.43 9.66 0.56
N PHE A 186 -8.51 9.15 1.79
CA PHE A 186 -7.38 8.55 2.48
C PHE A 186 -6.85 7.28 1.78
N ARG A 187 -7.73 6.40 1.28
CA ARG A 187 -7.32 5.20 0.54
C ARG A 187 -6.67 5.57 -0.81
N ILE A 188 -7.18 6.58 -1.48
CA ILE A 188 -6.57 7.13 -2.70
C ILE A 188 -5.16 7.66 -2.40
N PHE A 189 -5.01 8.44 -1.31
CA PHE A 189 -3.69 8.90 -0.87
C PHE A 189 -2.72 7.74 -0.63
N LEU A 190 -3.14 6.68 0.06
CA LEU A 190 -2.28 5.51 0.28
C LEU A 190 -1.84 4.87 -1.03
N GLN A 191 -2.73 4.75 -2.01
CA GLN A 191 -2.38 4.21 -3.33
C GLN A 191 -1.44 5.14 -4.09
N TYR A 192 -1.67 6.45 -4.05
CA TYR A 192 -0.76 7.44 -4.63
C TYR A 192 0.65 7.28 -4.08
N ILE A 193 0.83 7.27 -2.76
CA ILE A 193 2.13 7.08 -2.13
C ILE A 193 2.74 5.71 -2.47
N CYS A 194 1.95 4.64 -2.43
CA CYS A 194 2.43 3.29 -2.70
C CYS A 194 2.95 3.13 -4.13
N LEU A 195 2.28 3.74 -5.11
CA LEU A 195 2.60 3.58 -6.54
C LEU A 195 3.56 4.65 -7.05
N LEU A 196 3.71 5.79 -6.37
CA LEU A 196 4.67 6.83 -6.72
C LEU A 196 6.11 6.27 -6.78
N TYR A 197 6.48 5.42 -5.84
CA TYR A 197 7.81 4.81 -5.77
C TYR A 197 8.04 3.68 -6.77
N THR A 198 7.00 2.99 -7.16
CA THR A 198 7.14 1.89 -8.12
C THR A 198 7.34 2.40 -9.53
N SER A 199 6.95 3.65 -9.84
CA SER A 199 7.19 4.28 -11.13
C SER A 199 8.57 4.96 -11.21
N ASP A 200 8.99 5.69 -10.18
CA ASP A 200 10.31 6.36 -10.17
C ASP A 200 11.48 5.36 -10.19
N ALA A 201 11.34 4.22 -9.49
CA ALA A 201 12.37 3.18 -9.51
C ALA A 201 12.45 2.39 -10.82
N ALA A 202 11.51 2.58 -11.75
CA ALA A 202 11.52 1.93 -13.06
C ALA A 202 12.11 2.83 -14.17
N ASP A 203 12.29 4.12 -13.91
CA ASP A 203 12.76 5.12 -14.88
C ASP A 203 14.24 5.50 -14.69
N GLU A 204 14.93 5.01 -13.65
CA GLU A 204 16.38 5.10 -13.43
C GLU A 204 17.08 3.79 -13.80
#